data_2465629a2442a08b0bb0a34bd2615109
#
_entry.id   2465629a2442a08b0bb0a34bd2615109
#
_cell.length_a   1.000
_cell.length_b   1.000
_cell.length_c   1.000
_cell.angle_alpha   90.00
_cell.angle_beta   90.00
_cell.angle_gamma   90.00
#
_symmetry.space_group_name_H-M   'P 1'
#
loop_
_entity.id
_entity.type
_entity.pdbx_description
1 polymer ?
#
loop_
_entity_poly.entity_id
_entity_poly.type
_entity_poly.pdbx_seq_one_letter_code
_entity_poly.pdbx_strand_id
1 'polypeptide(L)'
;MASNVFPEDAAERKQYPLYRGLLRYFPDALAAVSHVSWVGNNQHHPDKPLHWDKSKSTDEPDALMRHVVEGETDLHARAQASWRALAWLQRGIEEKREAGEVSDPTSTTQ
;
A
#
# COMPACT_ATOMS: atom_id res chain seq x y z
N MET A 1 -10.38 -11.82 -15.51
CA MET A 1 -8.94 -11.86 -15.31
C MET A 1 -8.59 -12.51 -13.98
N ALA A 2 -7.70 -13.46 -14.02
CA ALA A 2 -7.26 -14.12 -12.79
C ALA A 2 -6.46 -13.16 -11.94
N SER A 3 -6.74 -13.16 -10.65
CA SER A 3 -5.99 -12.35 -9.71
C SER A 3 -4.82 -13.16 -9.17
N ASN A 4 -3.64 -12.55 -9.14
CA ASN A 4 -2.46 -13.16 -8.55
C ASN A 4 -2.21 -12.64 -7.12
N VAL A 5 -3.21 -11.98 -6.54
CA VAL A 5 -3.07 -11.43 -5.19
C VAL A 5 -2.95 -12.55 -4.16
N PHE A 6 -3.79 -13.58 -4.28
CA PHE A 6 -3.78 -14.69 -3.34
C PHE A 6 -3.36 -15.98 -4.02
N PRO A 7 -2.72 -16.90 -3.28
CA PRO A 7 -2.38 -18.22 -3.83
C PRO A 7 -3.63 -18.98 -4.28
N GLU A 8 -3.47 -19.83 -5.29
CA GLU A 8 -4.58 -20.65 -5.78
C GLU A 8 -4.89 -21.82 -4.84
N ASP A 9 -3.87 -22.37 -4.20
CA ASP A 9 -4.06 -23.48 -3.27
C ASP A 9 -4.86 -23.01 -2.05
N ALA A 10 -5.90 -23.77 -1.70
CA ALA A 10 -6.80 -23.38 -0.63
C ALA A 10 -6.11 -23.27 0.73
N ALA A 11 -5.21 -24.22 1.03
CA ALA A 11 -4.51 -24.21 2.31
C ALA A 11 -3.56 -23.00 2.41
N GLU A 12 -2.86 -22.70 1.32
CA GLU A 12 -1.97 -21.56 1.28
C GLU A 12 -2.75 -20.24 1.34
N ARG A 13 -3.89 -20.18 0.62
CA ARG A 13 -4.71 -18.97 0.59
C ARG A 13 -5.20 -18.59 1.99
N LYS A 14 -5.46 -19.57 2.85
CA LYS A 14 -5.90 -19.32 4.21
C LYS A 14 -4.84 -18.68 5.09
N GLN A 15 -3.60 -18.66 4.64
CA GLN A 15 -2.53 -17.98 5.35
C GLN A 15 -2.52 -16.46 5.09
N TYR A 16 -3.49 -15.97 4.29
CA TYR A 16 -3.64 -14.55 3.96
C TYR A 16 -4.98 -14.02 4.49
N PRO A 17 -5.14 -13.94 5.81
CA PRO A 17 -6.43 -13.54 6.40
C PRO A 17 -6.61 -12.02 6.35
N LEU A 18 -6.86 -11.48 5.17
CA LEU A 18 -6.96 -10.04 4.95
C LEU A 18 -7.95 -9.36 5.88
N TYR A 19 -9.14 -9.96 6.05
CA TYR A 19 -10.16 -9.38 6.90
C TYR A 19 -9.80 -9.51 8.39
N ARG A 20 -9.59 -10.74 8.85
CA ARG A 20 -9.39 -11.01 10.27
C ARG A 20 -8.01 -10.63 10.77
N GLY A 21 -7.01 -10.61 9.88
CA GLY A 21 -5.63 -10.32 10.24
C GLY A 21 -5.18 -8.92 9.94
N LEU A 22 -5.98 -8.13 9.24
CA LEU A 22 -5.62 -6.76 8.90
C LEU A 22 -6.78 -5.79 9.11
N LEU A 23 -7.86 -5.96 8.37
CA LEU A 23 -8.95 -4.98 8.41
C LEU A 23 -9.58 -4.87 9.78
N ARG A 24 -9.76 -5.99 10.48
CA ARG A 24 -10.34 -5.98 11.82
C ARG A 24 -9.40 -5.45 12.88
N TYR A 25 -8.08 -5.55 12.65
CA TYR A 25 -7.12 -5.03 13.62
C TYR A 25 -7.01 -3.50 13.56
N PHE A 26 -7.14 -2.93 12.37
CA PHE A 26 -6.81 -1.52 12.15
C PHE A 26 -7.91 -0.75 11.42
N PRO A 27 -9.18 -0.82 11.85
CA PRO A 27 -10.24 -0.14 11.12
C PRO A 27 -10.06 1.37 11.07
N ASP A 28 -9.71 1.99 12.18
CA ASP A 28 -9.55 3.44 12.23
C ASP A 28 -8.29 3.88 11.49
N ALA A 29 -7.20 3.14 11.68
CA ALA A 29 -5.94 3.45 11.00
C ALA A 29 -6.11 3.34 9.49
N LEU A 30 -6.78 2.29 9.02
CA LEU A 30 -6.97 2.10 7.58
C LEU A 30 -7.91 3.15 7.00
N ALA A 31 -8.90 3.60 7.76
CA ALA A 31 -9.73 4.72 7.33
C ALA A 31 -8.89 5.99 7.17
N ALA A 32 -8.00 6.25 8.11
CA ALA A 32 -7.10 7.41 8.03
C ALA A 32 -6.15 7.30 6.83
N VAL A 33 -5.64 6.10 6.56
CA VAL A 33 -4.76 5.87 5.40
C VAL A 33 -5.53 6.09 4.10
N SER A 34 -6.76 5.61 4.01
CA SER A 34 -7.59 5.82 2.82
C SER A 34 -7.84 7.30 2.57
N HIS A 35 -7.98 8.08 3.65
CA HIS A 35 -8.19 9.52 3.55
C HIS A 35 -6.99 10.23 2.94
N VAL A 36 -5.77 9.72 3.15
CA VAL A 36 -4.57 10.26 2.49
C VAL A 36 -4.73 10.25 0.97
N SER A 37 -5.28 9.16 0.42
CA SER A 37 -5.54 9.09 -1.02
C SER A 37 -6.51 10.16 -1.48
N TRP A 38 -7.59 10.36 -0.72
CA TRP A 38 -8.59 11.36 -1.08
C TRP A 38 -8.00 12.78 -1.03
N VAL A 39 -7.28 13.10 0.04
CA VAL A 39 -6.66 14.41 0.21
C VAL A 39 -5.68 14.69 -0.93
N GLY A 40 -4.82 13.73 -1.24
CA GLY A 40 -3.82 13.89 -2.31
C GLY A 40 -4.47 14.09 -3.67
N ASN A 41 -5.49 13.30 -3.98
CA ASN A 41 -6.20 13.44 -5.24
C ASN A 41 -6.89 14.81 -5.34
N ASN A 42 -7.51 15.24 -4.26
CA ASN A 42 -8.22 16.51 -4.24
C ASN A 42 -7.28 17.71 -4.35
N GLN A 43 -6.05 17.59 -3.84
CA GLN A 43 -5.04 18.64 -3.96
C GLN A 43 -4.47 18.76 -5.37
N HIS A 44 -4.23 17.63 -6.03
CA HIS A 44 -3.51 17.62 -7.30
C HIS A 44 -4.42 17.45 -8.51
N HIS A 45 -5.58 16.82 -8.34
CA HIS A 45 -6.49 16.50 -9.41
C HIS A 45 -7.95 16.63 -8.95
N PRO A 46 -8.38 17.85 -8.51
CA PRO A 46 -9.70 18.01 -7.87
C PRO A 46 -10.87 17.66 -8.79
N ASP A 47 -10.68 17.74 -10.10
CA ASP A 47 -11.75 17.49 -11.07
C ASP A 47 -11.72 16.07 -11.62
N LYS A 48 -10.85 15.20 -11.10
CA LYS A 48 -10.70 13.84 -11.61
C LYS A 48 -11.12 12.82 -10.57
N PRO A 49 -11.59 11.65 -11.02
CA PRO A 49 -11.88 10.55 -10.10
C PRO A 49 -10.62 10.15 -9.33
N LEU A 50 -10.84 9.54 -8.19
CA LEU A 50 -9.74 9.04 -7.36
C LEU A 50 -8.87 8.08 -8.17
N HIS A 51 -7.57 8.34 -8.18
CA HIS A 51 -6.61 7.47 -8.86
C HIS A 51 -5.23 7.64 -8.22
N TRP A 52 -4.38 6.67 -8.45
CA TRP A 52 -3.00 6.72 -8.00
C TRP A 52 -2.09 6.88 -9.21
N ASP A 53 -1.43 8.03 -9.31
CA ASP A 53 -0.47 8.29 -10.37
C ASP A 53 0.90 7.77 -9.94
N LYS A 54 1.20 6.53 -10.28
CA LYS A 54 2.42 5.85 -9.87
C LYS A 54 3.67 6.45 -10.51
N SER A 55 3.52 7.21 -11.58
CA SER A 55 4.66 7.78 -12.28
C SER A 55 5.27 8.99 -11.57
N LYS A 56 4.54 9.62 -10.67
CA LYS A 56 4.96 10.89 -10.09
C LYS A 56 5.89 10.77 -8.91
N SER A 57 5.92 9.64 -8.23
CA SER A 57 6.75 9.49 -7.04
C SER A 57 7.64 8.26 -7.22
N THR A 58 8.93 8.48 -7.13
CA THR A 58 9.92 7.40 -7.22
C THR A 58 10.78 7.33 -5.97
N ASP A 59 10.45 8.15 -4.96
CA ASP A 59 11.25 8.25 -3.74
C ASP A 59 10.48 7.79 -2.51
N GLU A 60 9.70 6.70 -2.63
CA GLU A 60 8.89 6.22 -1.52
C GLU A 60 9.65 6.06 -0.21
N PRO A 61 10.84 5.48 -0.16
CA PRO A 61 11.55 5.35 1.12
C PRO A 61 11.85 6.69 1.77
N ASP A 62 12.29 7.67 1.00
CA ASP A 62 12.58 9.00 1.55
C ASP A 62 11.32 9.71 2.00
N ALA A 63 10.26 9.63 1.20
CA ALA A 63 8.98 10.21 1.56
C ALA A 63 8.41 9.56 2.82
N LEU A 64 8.52 8.24 2.92
CA LEU A 64 8.10 7.50 4.10
C LEU A 64 8.83 8.01 5.34
N MET A 65 10.15 8.15 5.26
CA MET A 65 10.93 8.59 6.42
C MET A 65 10.60 10.01 6.84
N ARG A 66 10.36 10.91 5.89
CA ARG A 66 9.93 12.27 6.23
C ARG A 66 8.63 12.24 7.01
N HIS A 67 7.67 11.46 6.57
CA HIS A 67 6.39 11.35 7.26
C HIS A 67 6.49 10.66 8.62
N VAL A 68 7.41 9.73 8.76
CA VAL A 68 7.67 9.10 10.06
C VAL A 68 8.13 10.14 11.08
N VAL A 69 9.07 10.99 10.68
CA VAL A 69 9.57 12.04 11.57
C VAL A 69 8.45 13.02 11.94
N GLU A 70 7.69 13.46 10.96
CA GLU A 70 6.58 14.38 11.18
C GLU A 70 5.47 13.74 12.03
N GLY A 71 5.32 12.44 11.93
CA GLY A 71 4.27 11.70 12.59
C GLY A 71 4.37 11.64 14.11
N GLU A 72 5.50 12.04 14.67
CA GLU A 72 5.61 12.09 16.13
C GLU A 72 4.60 13.06 16.75
N THR A 73 4.25 14.12 16.03
CA THR A 73 3.33 15.14 16.51
C THR A 73 2.10 15.32 15.62
N ASP A 74 1.97 14.58 14.55
CA ASP A 74 0.91 14.78 13.57
C ASP A 74 0.35 13.44 13.12
N LEU A 75 -0.90 13.16 13.49
CA LEU A 75 -1.55 11.91 13.11
C LEU A 75 -1.74 11.76 11.61
N HIS A 76 -1.99 12.86 10.91
CA HIS A 76 -2.10 12.80 9.45
C HIS A 76 -0.77 12.36 8.82
N ALA A 77 0.34 12.85 9.35
CA ALA A 77 1.66 12.43 8.88
C ALA A 77 1.91 10.94 9.14
N ARG A 78 1.40 10.40 10.25
CA ARG A 78 1.46 8.95 10.48
C ARG A 78 0.67 8.18 9.42
N ALA A 79 -0.49 8.68 9.05
CA ALA A 79 -1.29 8.07 7.98
C ALA A 79 -0.56 8.16 6.64
N GLN A 80 0.09 9.27 6.37
CA GLN A 80 0.90 9.42 5.15
C GLN A 80 2.07 8.46 5.14
N ALA A 81 2.74 8.25 6.28
CA ALA A 81 3.81 7.26 6.40
C ALA A 81 3.29 5.86 6.09
N SER A 82 2.13 5.52 6.63
CA SER A 82 1.51 4.21 6.39
C SER A 82 1.17 4.02 4.92
N TRP A 83 0.62 5.05 4.29
CA TRP A 83 0.30 5.03 2.86
C TRP A 83 1.56 4.81 2.04
N ARG A 84 2.63 5.52 2.35
CA ARG A 84 3.91 5.39 1.64
C ARG A 84 4.52 4.01 1.81
N ALA A 85 4.40 3.42 3.00
CA ALA A 85 4.89 2.07 3.23
C ALA A 85 4.14 1.06 2.37
N LEU A 86 2.83 1.19 2.27
CA LEU A 86 2.01 0.33 1.42
C LEU A 86 2.36 0.53 -0.07
N ALA A 87 2.54 1.78 -0.48
CA ALA A 87 2.92 2.09 -1.87
C ALA A 87 4.27 1.47 -2.22
N TRP A 88 5.22 1.57 -1.32
CA TRP A 88 6.55 1.01 -1.50
C TRP A 88 6.48 -0.51 -1.66
N LEU A 89 5.75 -1.18 -0.77
CA LEU A 89 5.57 -2.62 -0.86
C LEU A 89 4.85 -3.04 -2.13
N GLN A 90 3.75 -2.35 -2.46
CA GLN A 90 2.96 -2.67 -3.65
C GLN A 90 3.79 -2.56 -4.93
N ARG A 91 4.54 -1.47 -5.06
CA ARG A 91 5.37 -1.25 -6.24
C ARG A 91 6.49 -2.27 -6.33
N GLY A 92 7.09 -2.63 -5.20
CA GLY A 92 8.13 -3.66 -5.17
C GLY A 92 7.62 -5.01 -5.66
N ILE A 93 6.41 -5.40 -5.24
CA ILE A 93 5.79 -6.65 -5.69
C ILE A 93 5.50 -6.58 -7.19
N GLU A 94 4.95 -5.46 -7.66
CA GLU A 94 4.64 -5.29 -9.08
C GLU A 94 5.88 -5.35 -9.96
N GLU A 95 6.96 -4.71 -9.52
CA GLU A 95 8.23 -4.73 -10.24
C GLU A 95 8.77 -6.16 -10.37
N LYS A 96 8.69 -6.93 -9.31
CA LYS A 96 9.15 -8.32 -9.34
C LYS A 96 8.29 -9.19 -10.26
N ARG A 97 6.98 -8.96 -10.26
CA ARG A 97 6.08 -9.66 -11.18
C ARG A 97 6.39 -9.33 -12.62
N GLU A 98 6.64 -8.06 -12.93
CA GLU A 98 6.98 -7.62 -14.28
C GLU A 98 8.29 -8.24 -14.75
N ALA A 99 9.24 -8.39 -13.82
CA ALA A 99 10.53 -9.03 -14.12
C ALA A 99 10.43 -10.55 -14.19
N GLY A 100 9.25 -11.13 -13.85
CA GLY A 100 9.07 -12.57 -13.84
C GLY A 100 9.72 -13.28 -12.67
N GLU A 101 10.16 -12.53 -11.67
CA GLU A 101 10.84 -13.08 -10.50
C GLU A 101 9.91 -13.63 -9.44
N VAL A 102 8.69 -13.10 -9.36
CA VAL A 102 7.71 -13.49 -8.35
C VAL A 102 6.37 -13.69 -9.04
N SER A 103 5.79 -14.88 -8.93
CA SER A 103 4.45 -15.16 -9.45
C SER A 103 3.40 -15.15 -8.34
N ASP A 104 3.83 -15.14 -7.09
CA ASP A 104 3.01 -15.29 -5.91
C ASP A 104 3.57 -14.38 -4.81
N PRO A 105 2.75 -13.57 -4.14
CA PRO A 105 3.25 -12.69 -3.08
C PRO A 105 3.92 -13.42 -1.91
N THR A 106 3.70 -14.74 -1.78
CA THR A 106 4.41 -15.54 -0.78
C THR A 106 5.79 -15.98 -1.24
N SER A 107 6.10 -15.87 -2.52
CA SER A 107 7.38 -16.28 -3.09
C SER A 107 8.41 -15.19 -2.86
N THR A 108 8.78 -14.98 -1.62
CA THR A 108 9.78 -13.97 -1.30
C THR A 108 11.16 -14.58 -1.30
N THR A 109 12.10 -13.83 -1.84
CA THR A 109 13.51 -14.19 -1.81
C THR A 109 14.16 -13.39 -0.70
N GLN A 110 14.79 -14.09 0.18
CA GLN A 110 15.47 -13.43 1.30
C GLN A 110 16.87 -12.98 0.93
#